data_1355f94821c04b50903ae098fa909919
#
_entry.id   1355f94821c04b50903ae098fa909919
#
_cell.length_a   1.000
_cell.length_b   1.000
_cell.length_c   1.000
_cell.angle_alpha   90.00
_cell.angle_beta   90.00
_cell.angle_gamma   90.00
#
_symmetry.space_group_name_H-M   'P 1'
#
loop_
_entity.id
_entity.type
_entity.pdbx_description
1 polymer ?
#
loop_
_entity_poly.entity_id
_entity_poly.type
_entity_poly.pdbx_seq_one_letter_code
_entity_poly.pdbx_strand_id
1 'polypeptide(L)'
;MKQIYKTLSILALALTASACYKEEPIVPTPMRDDLLFEFPQDNQDYDRRIQKIQEEYGTYIIYKDIDQNLLNRAWINLYPSMTLVAEPVKQEHINYYLDQLQTHLFDYCDSELMKSYFPKYFFLVNNLHRVDNGTAKNHMVAKTDGVDFWAFSLKEKDGAMQTVNIRQARLVLAYALIKNAFDEGKIEIPDSFYEGVDYGNVIYDAIYSDGTVHEWHYQQ
;
A
#
# COMPACT_ATOMS: atom_id res chain seq x y z
N MET A 1 34.04 -31.09 -51.67
CA MET A 1 33.86 -29.92 -50.78
C MET A 1 32.37 -29.61 -50.49
N LYS A 2 31.50 -29.45 -51.45
CA LYS A 2 30.08 -29.11 -51.18
C LYS A 2 29.32 -30.11 -50.31
N GLN A 3 29.65 -31.40 -50.32
CA GLN A 3 28.98 -32.39 -49.41
C GLN A 3 29.43 -32.27 -47.94
N ILE A 4 30.68 -31.91 -47.70
CA ILE A 4 31.19 -31.73 -46.33
C ILE A 4 30.51 -30.55 -45.63
N TYR A 5 30.27 -29.47 -46.37
CA TYR A 5 29.54 -28.31 -45.78
C TYR A 5 28.07 -28.64 -45.49
N LYS A 6 27.40 -29.48 -46.31
CA LYS A 6 26.03 -29.92 -46.01
C LYS A 6 25.95 -30.80 -44.79
N THR A 7 26.87 -31.71 -44.59
CA THR A 7 26.91 -32.55 -43.36
C THR A 7 27.28 -31.76 -42.11
N LEU A 8 28.18 -30.78 -42.21
CA LEU A 8 28.50 -29.89 -41.11
C LEU A 8 27.32 -28.99 -40.72
N SER A 9 26.58 -28.48 -41.72
CA SER A 9 25.38 -27.64 -41.42
C SER A 9 24.25 -28.46 -40.79
N ILE A 10 24.04 -29.70 -41.17
CA ILE A 10 23.04 -30.57 -40.55
C ILE A 10 23.44 -30.94 -39.12
N LEU A 11 24.74 -31.21 -38.89
CA LEU A 11 25.25 -31.49 -37.55
C LEU A 11 25.15 -30.28 -36.61
N ALA A 12 25.40 -29.08 -37.11
CA ALA A 12 25.25 -27.85 -36.35
C ALA A 12 23.76 -27.57 -36.01
N LEU A 13 22.84 -27.85 -36.95
CA LEU A 13 21.41 -27.71 -36.71
C LEU A 13 20.86 -28.73 -35.69
N ALA A 14 21.40 -29.95 -35.71
CA ALA A 14 21.04 -30.99 -34.75
C ALA A 14 21.54 -30.67 -33.32
N LEU A 15 22.68 -30.02 -33.19
CA LEU A 15 23.21 -29.58 -31.90
C LEU A 15 22.43 -28.42 -31.28
N THR A 16 21.88 -27.53 -32.12
CA THR A 16 21.01 -26.43 -31.61
C THR A 16 19.62 -26.92 -31.19
N ALA A 17 19.11 -27.99 -31.82
CA ALA A 17 17.82 -28.56 -31.46
C ALA A 17 17.85 -29.35 -30.13
N SER A 18 19.00 -29.82 -29.68
CA SER A 18 19.15 -30.49 -28.39
C SER A 18 19.38 -29.53 -27.22
N ALA A 19 19.53 -28.24 -27.49
CA ALA A 19 19.64 -27.19 -26.48
C ALA A 19 18.29 -26.70 -25.94
N CYS A 20 17.16 -27.42 -26.18
CA CYS A 20 15.95 -27.26 -25.41
C CYS A 20 16.25 -27.73 -23.97
N TYR A 21 16.72 -26.80 -23.17
CA TYR A 21 16.83 -26.95 -21.73
C TYR A 21 15.44 -27.32 -21.19
N LYS A 22 15.27 -28.54 -20.73
CA LYS A 22 14.08 -28.87 -19.95
C LYS A 22 14.24 -28.14 -18.63
N GLU A 23 13.60 -26.98 -18.53
CA GLU A 23 13.43 -26.34 -17.23
C GLU A 23 12.73 -27.34 -16.31
N GLU A 24 13.34 -27.61 -15.17
CA GLU A 24 12.65 -28.36 -14.12
C GLU A 24 11.37 -27.61 -13.76
N PRO A 25 10.27 -28.31 -13.55
CA PRO A 25 9.03 -27.66 -13.15
C PRO A 25 9.31 -26.82 -11.90
N ILE A 26 9.03 -25.52 -11.99
CA ILE A 26 9.14 -24.61 -10.85
C ILE A 26 8.19 -25.13 -9.78
N VAL A 27 8.73 -25.71 -8.74
CA VAL A 27 7.96 -26.05 -7.54
C VAL A 27 7.83 -24.75 -6.76
N PRO A 28 6.61 -24.18 -6.65
CA PRO A 28 6.42 -22.99 -5.84
C PRO A 28 6.92 -23.27 -4.43
N THR A 29 7.78 -22.42 -3.90
CA THR A 29 8.12 -22.47 -2.48
C THR A 29 6.82 -22.40 -1.70
N PRO A 30 6.56 -23.32 -0.75
CA PRO A 30 5.36 -23.24 0.08
C PRO A 30 5.29 -21.84 0.67
N MET A 31 4.11 -21.18 0.55
CA MET A 31 3.91 -19.90 1.23
C MET A 31 4.25 -20.12 2.71
N ARG A 32 5.25 -19.39 3.18
CA ARG A 32 5.50 -19.32 4.61
C ARG A 32 4.35 -18.52 5.21
N ASP A 33 3.52 -19.19 5.99
CA ASP A 33 2.52 -18.55 6.84
C ASP A 33 3.16 -17.87 8.06
N ASP A 34 4.50 -17.74 8.06
CA ASP A 34 5.23 -17.09 9.13
C ASP A 34 4.82 -15.62 9.19
N LEU A 35 4.17 -15.24 10.26
CA LEU A 35 3.87 -13.85 10.55
C LEU A 35 5.18 -13.12 10.89
N LEU A 36 5.30 -11.86 10.44
CA LEU A 36 6.46 -11.01 10.76
C LEU A 36 6.49 -10.60 12.23
N PHE A 37 5.36 -10.73 12.92
CA PHE A 37 5.17 -10.30 14.29
C PHE A 37 4.57 -11.41 15.13
N GLU A 38 4.88 -11.43 16.42
CA GLU A 38 4.28 -12.33 17.39
C GLU A 38 2.95 -11.76 17.91
N PHE A 39 1.97 -12.64 18.17
CA PHE A 39 0.65 -12.28 18.68
C PHE A 39 0.27 -13.18 19.88
N PRO A 40 -0.37 -12.62 20.90
CA PRO A 40 -0.63 -11.19 21.15
C PRO A 40 0.67 -10.41 21.37
N GLN A 41 0.71 -9.11 21.04
CA GLN A 41 1.95 -8.32 21.11
C GLN A 41 2.38 -8.02 22.55
N ASP A 42 1.47 -7.68 23.46
CA ASP A 42 1.73 -7.40 24.88
C ASP A 42 0.76 -8.08 25.85
N ASN A 43 -0.18 -8.88 25.35
CA ASN A 43 -1.20 -9.60 26.12
C ASN A 43 -2.09 -8.68 26.98
N GLN A 44 -2.44 -7.51 26.45
CA GLN A 44 -3.29 -6.49 27.06
C GLN A 44 -4.75 -6.60 26.59
N ASP A 45 -5.66 -5.84 27.21
CA ASP A 45 -7.07 -5.85 26.83
C ASP A 45 -7.32 -5.41 25.39
N TYR A 46 -6.54 -4.48 24.87
CA TYR A 46 -6.62 -4.03 23.49
C TYR A 46 -6.17 -5.12 22.48
N ASP A 47 -5.33 -6.08 22.88
CA ASP A 47 -4.95 -7.20 22.02
C ASP A 47 -6.14 -8.09 21.68
N ARG A 48 -7.12 -8.21 22.56
CA ARG A 48 -8.38 -8.93 22.27
C ARG A 48 -9.24 -8.18 21.23
N ARG A 49 -9.18 -6.85 21.24
CA ARG A 49 -9.84 -6.04 20.19
C ARG A 49 -9.13 -6.22 18.85
N ILE A 50 -7.79 -6.21 18.85
CA ILE A 50 -6.95 -6.43 17.67
C ILE A 50 -7.22 -7.81 17.08
N GLN A 51 -7.33 -8.83 17.91
CA GLN A 51 -7.69 -10.18 17.44
C GLN A 51 -9.06 -10.22 16.76
N LYS A 52 -10.08 -9.57 17.32
CA LYS A 52 -11.41 -9.47 16.68
C LYS A 52 -11.35 -8.76 15.33
N ILE A 53 -10.57 -7.68 15.24
CA ILE A 53 -10.36 -6.97 13.97
C ILE A 53 -9.71 -7.90 12.94
N GLN A 54 -8.73 -8.69 13.34
CA GLN A 54 -8.09 -9.65 12.45
C GLN A 54 -9.08 -10.75 11.98
N GLU A 55 -9.88 -11.31 12.88
CA GLU A 55 -10.89 -12.33 12.56
C GLU A 55 -11.97 -11.78 11.61
N GLU A 56 -12.40 -10.54 11.82
CA GLU A 56 -13.48 -9.90 11.06
C GLU A 56 -13.01 -9.29 9.74
N TYR A 57 -11.85 -8.64 9.70
CA TYR A 57 -11.37 -7.85 8.56
C TYR A 57 -10.08 -8.40 7.91
N GLY A 58 -9.47 -9.44 8.46
CA GLY A 58 -8.30 -10.11 7.87
C GLY A 58 -6.97 -9.38 8.04
N THR A 59 -6.93 -8.22 8.71
CA THR A 59 -5.71 -7.42 8.89
C THR A 59 -5.16 -7.52 10.30
N TYR A 60 -3.83 -7.56 10.41
CA TYR A 60 -3.13 -7.58 11.70
C TYR A 60 -2.74 -6.14 12.10
N ILE A 61 -3.34 -5.63 13.18
CA ILE A 61 -2.95 -4.34 13.73
C ILE A 61 -1.64 -4.48 14.50
N ILE A 62 -0.63 -3.70 14.11
CA ILE A 62 0.70 -3.70 14.71
C ILE A 62 0.95 -2.35 15.37
N TYR A 63 1.33 -2.34 16.63
CA TYR A 63 1.62 -1.13 17.39
C TYR A 63 3.01 -1.15 18.06
N LYS A 64 3.72 -2.28 17.95
CA LYS A 64 5.00 -2.52 18.59
C LYS A 64 6.03 -3.02 17.59
N ASP A 65 7.29 -2.77 17.86
CA ASP A 65 8.44 -3.24 17.07
C ASP A 65 8.40 -2.81 15.59
N ILE A 66 7.80 -1.66 15.31
CA ILE A 66 7.78 -1.04 13.99
C ILE A 66 9.04 -0.18 13.87
N ASP A 67 10.04 -0.72 13.20
CA ASP A 67 11.27 0.01 12.92
C ASP A 67 11.16 0.84 11.63
N GLN A 68 12.15 1.68 11.42
CA GLN A 68 12.19 2.55 10.25
C GLN A 68 12.37 1.79 8.93
N ASN A 69 13.02 0.61 8.96
CA ASN A 69 13.20 -0.21 7.77
C ASN A 69 11.87 -0.84 7.34
N LEU A 70 11.08 -1.32 8.30
CA LEU A 70 9.74 -1.82 8.05
C LEU A 70 8.84 -0.73 7.46
N LEU A 71 8.87 0.47 8.06
CA LEU A 71 8.05 1.60 7.61
C LEU A 71 8.41 2.07 6.20
N ASN A 72 9.69 1.93 5.80
CA ASN A 72 10.20 2.34 4.49
C ASN A 72 10.31 1.17 3.50
N ARG A 73 9.83 -0.02 3.86
CA ARG A 73 9.85 -1.16 2.96
C ARG A 73 8.97 -0.90 1.73
N ALA A 74 9.57 -1.03 0.56
CA ALA A 74 8.92 -0.82 -0.72
C ALA A 74 9.47 -1.80 -1.76
N TRP A 75 8.70 -2.10 -2.81
CA TRP A 75 9.13 -2.95 -3.92
C TRP A 75 10.29 -2.33 -4.70
N ILE A 76 10.24 -1.00 -4.88
CA ILE A 76 11.23 -0.22 -5.59
C ILE A 76 11.45 1.08 -4.81
N ASN A 77 12.68 1.38 -4.49
CA ASN A 77 13.03 2.69 -3.92
C ASN A 77 13.31 3.68 -5.05
N LEU A 78 12.24 4.32 -5.54
CA LEU A 78 12.33 5.32 -6.61
C LEU A 78 12.95 6.65 -6.12
N TYR A 79 12.91 6.90 -4.82
CA TYR A 79 13.34 8.17 -4.23
C TYR A 79 14.23 7.92 -3.01
N PRO A 80 15.50 7.52 -3.21
CA PRO A 80 16.39 7.15 -2.10
C PRO A 80 16.69 8.31 -1.12
N SER A 81 16.43 9.55 -1.52
CA SER A 81 16.57 10.73 -0.66
C SER A 81 15.33 11.00 0.24
N MET A 82 14.25 10.24 0.03
CA MET A 82 13.02 10.38 0.81
C MET A 82 12.90 9.23 1.80
N THR A 83 12.67 9.56 3.05
CA THR A 83 12.50 8.60 4.12
C THR A 83 11.27 8.95 4.93
N LEU A 84 10.47 7.93 5.28
CA LEU A 84 9.38 8.08 6.24
C LEU A 84 9.93 7.90 7.64
N VAL A 85 9.53 8.78 8.53
CA VAL A 85 9.87 8.76 9.95
C VAL A 85 8.58 8.78 10.76
N ALA A 86 8.52 7.98 11.81
CA ALA A 86 7.42 7.95 12.75
C ALA A 86 7.91 7.62 14.15
N GLU A 87 7.09 7.89 15.13
CA GLU A 87 7.32 7.55 16.53
C GLU A 87 6.43 6.37 16.94
N PRO A 88 6.88 5.53 17.89
CA PRO A 88 6.03 4.46 18.42
C PRO A 88 4.80 5.04 19.14
N VAL A 89 3.69 4.32 19.08
CA VAL A 89 2.49 4.64 19.86
C VAL A 89 2.70 4.21 21.30
N LYS A 90 2.38 5.09 22.23
CA LYS A 90 2.36 4.73 23.66
C LYS A 90 1.19 3.79 23.97
N GLN A 91 1.40 2.85 24.89
CA GLN A 91 0.38 1.86 25.28
C GLN A 91 -0.94 2.51 25.70
N GLU A 92 -0.88 3.62 26.43
CA GLU A 92 -2.06 4.38 26.89
C GLU A 92 -2.92 4.96 25.75
N HIS A 93 -2.35 5.10 24.54
CA HIS A 93 -3.03 5.66 23.37
C HIS A 93 -3.57 4.60 22.41
N ILE A 94 -3.22 3.30 22.57
CA ILE A 94 -3.61 2.25 21.64
C ILE A 94 -5.14 2.13 21.54
N ASN A 95 -5.85 2.14 22.67
CA ASN A 95 -7.31 2.11 22.66
C ASN A 95 -7.91 3.31 21.91
N TYR A 96 -7.32 4.50 22.05
CA TYR A 96 -7.77 5.67 21.30
C TYR A 96 -7.61 5.47 19.78
N TYR A 97 -6.48 4.90 19.34
CA TYR A 97 -6.28 4.54 17.94
C TYR A 97 -7.33 3.55 17.43
N LEU A 98 -7.59 2.51 18.20
CA LEU A 98 -8.59 1.49 17.84
C LEU A 98 -10.01 2.09 17.77
N ASP A 99 -10.36 3.02 18.69
CA ASP A 99 -11.64 3.73 18.65
C ASP A 99 -11.77 4.60 17.40
N GLN A 100 -10.69 5.30 17.02
CA GLN A 100 -10.69 6.10 15.80
C GLN A 100 -10.87 5.23 14.55
N LEU A 101 -10.16 4.09 14.47
CA LEU A 101 -10.30 3.16 13.34
C LEU A 101 -11.68 2.51 13.33
N GLN A 102 -12.19 2.06 14.47
CA GLN A 102 -13.51 1.45 14.55
C GLN A 102 -14.58 2.43 14.06
N THR A 103 -14.65 3.61 14.67
CA THR A 103 -15.68 4.62 14.40
C THR A 103 -15.59 5.23 13.00
N HIS A 104 -14.40 5.31 12.42
CA HIS A 104 -14.19 6.07 11.20
C HIS A 104 -13.82 5.24 9.97
N LEU A 105 -13.53 3.96 10.14
CA LEU A 105 -13.21 3.07 9.04
C LEU A 105 -14.02 1.77 9.12
N PHE A 106 -13.80 0.94 10.14
CA PHE A 106 -14.37 -0.41 10.21
C PHE A 106 -15.91 -0.42 10.20
N ASP A 107 -16.56 0.48 10.95
CA ASP A 107 -18.04 0.58 10.99
C ASP A 107 -18.68 0.98 9.65
N TYR A 108 -17.90 1.44 8.68
CA TYR A 108 -18.38 1.88 7.36
C TYR A 108 -17.94 1.00 6.20
N CYS A 109 -17.07 0.03 6.44
CA CYS A 109 -16.53 -0.82 5.40
C CYS A 109 -17.05 -2.24 5.53
N ASP A 110 -17.42 -2.82 4.41
CA ASP A 110 -17.80 -4.22 4.34
C ASP A 110 -16.59 -5.13 4.65
N SER A 111 -16.79 -6.15 5.50
CA SER A 111 -15.71 -7.01 5.97
C SER A 111 -15.10 -7.86 4.86
N GLU A 112 -15.91 -8.32 3.88
CA GLU A 112 -15.42 -9.10 2.76
C GLU A 112 -14.58 -8.25 1.80
N LEU A 113 -15.00 -6.98 1.59
CA LEU A 113 -14.22 -6.01 0.84
C LEU A 113 -12.87 -5.75 1.54
N MET A 114 -12.89 -5.58 2.85
CA MET A 114 -11.66 -5.34 3.61
C MET A 114 -10.73 -6.56 3.59
N LYS A 115 -11.23 -7.77 3.80
CA LYS A 115 -10.43 -9.01 3.70
C LYS A 115 -9.73 -9.16 2.37
N SER A 116 -10.36 -8.69 1.30
CA SER A 116 -9.83 -8.82 -0.06
C SER A 116 -8.80 -7.74 -0.41
N TYR A 117 -8.95 -6.51 0.07
CA TYR A 117 -8.22 -5.34 -0.43
C TYR A 117 -7.48 -4.53 0.63
N PHE A 118 -7.70 -4.83 1.89
CA PHE A 118 -6.94 -4.21 2.98
C PHE A 118 -5.58 -4.92 3.13
N PRO A 119 -4.53 -4.25 3.60
CA PRO A 119 -3.22 -4.87 3.73
C PRO A 119 -3.19 -5.93 4.83
N LYS A 120 -2.27 -6.88 4.70
CA LYS A 120 -2.04 -7.90 5.74
C LYS A 120 -1.69 -7.27 7.10
N TYR A 121 -0.87 -6.22 7.10
CA TYR A 121 -0.46 -5.50 8.31
C TYR A 121 -0.93 -4.06 8.29
N PHE A 122 -1.38 -3.58 9.45
CA PHE A 122 -1.81 -2.21 9.63
C PHE A 122 -1.08 -1.59 10.83
N PHE A 123 -0.10 -0.75 10.53
CA PHE A 123 0.78 -0.17 11.54
C PHE A 123 0.14 1.05 12.20
N LEU A 124 0.15 1.09 13.54
CA LEU A 124 -0.19 2.26 14.31
C LEU A 124 1.11 2.97 14.70
N VAL A 125 1.23 4.23 14.30
CA VAL A 125 2.41 5.05 14.57
C VAL A 125 2.02 6.47 14.95
N ASN A 126 2.88 7.19 15.65
CA ASN A 126 2.70 8.61 15.93
C ASN A 126 3.54 9.46 14.97
N ASN A 127 3.08 10.67 14.71
CA ASN A 127 3.85 11.75 14.07
C ASN A 127 4.50 11.36 12.73
N LEU A 128 3.84 10.48 11.96
CA LEU A 128 4.34 10.05 10.65
C LEU A 128 4.57 11.25 9.73
N HIS A 129 5.76 11.35 9.19
CA HIS A 129 6.10 12.39 8.22
C HIS A 129 7.20 11.91 7.26
N ARG A 130 7.29 12.59 6.13
CA ARG A 130 8.35 12.37 5.17
C ARG A 130 9.53 13.31 5.47
N VAL A 131 10.73 12.81 5.30
CA VAL A 131 11.96 13.59 5.32
C VAL A 131 12.56 13.57 3.91
N ASP A 132 12.67 14.72 3.28
CA ASP A 132 13.26 14.90 1.95
C ASP A 132 14.56 15.69 2.10
N ASN A 133 15.69 15.11 1.69
CA ASN A 133 17.00 15.76 1.80
C ASN A 133 17.26 16.37 3.19
N GLY A 134 16.93 15.64 4.25
CA GLY A 134 17.10 16.07 5.63
C GLY A 134 16.05 17.08 6.14
N THR A 135 15.07 17.45 5.32
CA THR A 135 14.00 18.37 5.72
C THR A 135 12.70 17.62 6.02
N ALA A 136 12.21 17.72 7.25
CA ALA A 136 10.92 17.17 7.65
C ALA A 136 9.76 17.89 6.94
N LYS A 137 8.83 17.11 6.42
CA LYS A 137 7.59 17.60 5.78
C LYS A 137 6.42 17.55 6.77
N ASN A 138 5.27 17.97 6.30
CA ASN A 138 4.05 17.93 7.10
C ASN A 138 3.68 16.50 7.53
N HIS A 139 2.97 16.41 8.65
CA HIS A 139 2.41 15.15 9.15
C HIS A 139 1.53 14.48 8.09
N MET A 140 1.70 13.18 7.97
CA MET A 140 0.90 12.30 7.13
C MET A 140 -0.05 11.48 8.02
N VAL A 141 -1.34 11.50 7.71
CA VAL A 141 -2.35 10.75 8.48
C VAL A 141 -2.27 9.26 8.18
N ALA A 142 -1.87 8.90 6.98
CA ALA A 142 -1.71 7.50 6.59
C ALA A 142 -0.66 7.34 5.49
N LYS A 143 -0.09 6.12 5.42
CA LYS A 143 0.66 5.58 4.29
C LYS A 143 -0.11 4.37 3.77
N THR A 144 -0.39 4.33 2.48
CA THR A 144 -1.22 3.29 1.85
C THR A 144 -0.56 2.61 0.65
N ASP A 145 0.74 2.86 0.44
CA ASP A 145 1.55 2.34 -0.65
C ASP A 145 2.64 1.34 -0.19
N GLY A 146 2.49 0.77 0.99
CA GLY A 146 3.38 -0.28 1.50
C GLY A 146 3.18 -1.61 0.76
N VAL A 147 4.20 -2.46 0.77
CA VAL A 147 4.21 -3.77 0.07
C VAL A 147 3.07 -4.69 0.53
N ASP A 148 2.92 -4.84 1.84
CA ASP A 148 1.93 -5.68 2.50
C ASP A 148 1.37 -5.01 3.77
N PHE A 149 1.61 -3.71 3.89
CA PHE A 149 1.19 -2.93 5.05
C PHE A 149 0.71 -1.54 4.66
N TRP A 150 -0.18 -1.02 5.48
CA TRP A 150 -0.47 0.40 5.58
C TRP A 150 -0.10 0.91 6.95
N ALA A 151 0.04 2.21 7.11
CA ALA A 151 0.27 2.83 8.40
C ALA A 151 -0.75 3.95 8.64
N PHE A 152 -1.23 4.03 9.86
CA PHE A 152 -2.13 5.08 10.34
C PHE A 152 -1.45 5.87 11.45
N SER A 153 -1.51 7.19 11.34
CA SER A 153 -0.79 8.07 12.23
C SER A 153 -1.66 9.18 12.78
N LEU A 154 -1.62 9.31 14.09
CA LEU A 154 -2.14 10.47 14.80
C LEU A 154 -0.98 11.36 15.26
N LYS A 155 -1.28 12.63 15.54
CA LYS A 155 -0.31 13.55 16.13
C LYS A 155 -0.32 13.42 17.64
N GLU A 156 0.87 13.29 18.21
CA GLU A 156 1.09 13.47 19.65
C GLU A 156 1.98 14.70 19.86
N LYS A 157 1.65 15.52 20.82
CA LYS A 157 2.47 16.64 21.26
C LYS A 157 2.40 16.76 22.76
N ASP A 158 3.57 16.83 23.41
CA ASP A 158 3.71 16.98 24.87
C ASP A 158 2.93 15.91 25.65
N GLY A 159 2.89 14.67 25.14
CA GLY A 159 2.19 13.56 25.77
C GLY A 159 0.67 13.50 25.52
N ALA A 160 0.11 14.45 24.78
CA ALA A 160 -1.30 14.50 24.49
C ALA A 160 -1.58 14.24 22.99
N MET A 161 -2.61 13.42 22.73
CA MET A 161 -3.09 13.21 21.37
C MET A 161 -3.75 14.49 20.85
N GLN A 162 -3.31 14.93 19.68
CA GLN A 162 -3.89 16.09 19.02
C GLN A 162 -5.13 15.71 18.22
N THR A 163 -6.09 16.64 18.13
CA THR A 163 -7.25 16.47 17.26
C THR A 163 -6.78 16.31 15.81
N VAL A 164 -7.16 15.22 15.19
CA VAL A 164 -6.83 14.92 13.78
C VAL A 164 -8.03 15.24 12.91
N ASN A 165 -7.75 15.65 11.67
CA ASN A 165 -8.80 15.72 10.67
C ASN A 165 -9.22 14.30 10.26
N ILE A 166 -10.14 13.72 11.02
CA ILE A 166 -10.67 12.37 10.81
C ILE A 166 -11.28 12.21 9.41
N ARG A 167 -11.86 13.28 8.86
CA ARG A 167 -12.38 13.27 7.49
C ARG A 167 -11.26 13.00 6.48
N GLN A 168 -10.10 13.59 6.68
CA GLN A 168 -8.93 13.35 5.83
C GLN A 168 -8.42 11.92 5.99
N ALA A 169 -8.35 11.39 7.22
CA ALA A 169 -7.93 10.02 7.47
C ALA A 169 -8.86 9.03 6.76
N ARG A 170 -10.17 9.19 6.94
CA ARG A 170 -11.20 8.38 6.28
C ARG A 170 -11.07 8.45 4.76
N LEU A 171 -10.91 9.65 4.20
CA LEU A 171 -10.77 9.82 2.76
C LEU A 171 -9.55 9.06 2.21
N VAL A 172 -8.39 9.17 2.85
CA VAL A 172 -7.16 8.49 2.38
C VAL A 172 -7.30 6.97 2.46
N LEU A 173 -7.78 6.43 3.57
CA LEU A 173 -7.90 4.98 3.79
C LEU A 173 -9.01 4.36 2.92
N ALA A 174 -10.20 4.98 2.87
CA ALA A 174 -11.29 4.51 2.04
C ALA A 174 -10.96 4.62 0.55
N TYR A 175 -10.33 5.70 0.12
CA TYR A 175 -9.88 5.85 -1.27
C TYR A 175 -8.90 4.73 -1.66
N ALA A 176 -7.91 4.43 -0.81
CA ALA A 176 -6.95 3.37 -1.11
C ALA A 176 -7.62 1.99 -1.21
N LEU A 177 -8.58 1.69 -0.31
CA LEU A 177 -9.35 0.45 -0.35
C LEU A 177 -10.16 0.33 -1.64
N ILE A 178 -10.93 1.38 -1.99
CA ILE A 178 -11.76 1.42 -3.21
C ILE A 178 -10.88 1.35 -4.46
N LYS A 179 -9.74 2.06 -4.45
CA LYS A 179 -8.80 2.03 -5.57
C LYS A 179 -8.26 0.62 -5.81
N ASN A 180 -7.86 -0.11 -4.77
CA ASN A 180 -7.39 -1.48 -4.92
C ASN A 180 -8.49 -2.38 -5.51
N ALA A 181 -9.72 -2.27 -5.03
CA ALA A 181 -10.86 -3.04 -5.55
C ALA A 181 -11.19 -2.67 -7.01
N PHE A 182 -11.04 -1.41 -7.39
CA PHE A 182 -11.21 -0.92 -8.75
C PHE A 182 -10.11 -1.43 -9.68
N ASP A 183 -8.84 -1.32 -9.28
CA ASP A 183 -7.69 -1.76 -10.06
C ASP A 183 -7.75 -3.28 -10.36
N GLU A 184 -8.36 -4.06 -9.46
CA GLU A 184 -8.59 -5.49 -9.66
C GLU A 184 -9.90 -5.83 -10.41
N GLY A 185 -10.62 -4.81 -10.89
CA GLY A 185 -11.85 -4.98 -11.69
C GLY A 185 -13.05 -5.53 -10.90
N LYS A 186 -13.07 -5.34 -9.57
CA LYS A 186 -14.20 -5.72 -8.70
C LYS A 186 -15.23 -4.61 -8.55
N ILE A 187 -14.85 -3.38 -8.82
CA ILE A 187 -15.72 -2.23 -8.87
C ILE A 187 -15.75 -1.74 -10.30
N GLU A 188 -16.91 -1.77 -10.92
CA GLU A 188 -17.12 -1.22 -12.24
C GLU A 188 -17.70 0.18 -12.12
N ILE A 189 -17.17 1.12 -12.90
CA ILE A 189 -17.75 2.44 -13.04
C ILE A 189 -18.91 2.34 -14.03
N PRO A 190 -20.14 2.69 -13.65
CA PRO A 190 -21.29 2.65 -14.57
C PRO A 190 -21.03 3.51 -15.81
N ASP A 191 -21.51 3.07 -16.99
CA ASP A 191 -21.39 3.83 -18.24
C ASP A 191 -21.96 5.24 -18.12
N SER A 192 -23.03 5.42 -17.33
CA SER A 192 -23.62 6.72 -17.03
C SER A 192 -22.68 7.72 -16.37
N PHE A 193 -21.60 7.25 -15.74
CA PHE A 193 -20.56 8.12 -15.18
C PHE A 193 -19.75 8.84 -16.27
N TYR A 194 -19.64 8.20 -17.44
CA TYR A 194 -18.89 8.73 -18.58
C TYR A 194 -19.78 9.54 -19.53
N GLU A 195 -21.11 9.53 -19.33
CA GLU A 195 -22.04 10.28 -20.17
C GLU A 195 -21.80 11.79 -20.02
N GLY A 196 -21.66 12.46 -21.15
CA GLY A 196 -21.45 13.91 -21.19
C GLY A 196 -20.01 14.38 -20.92
N VAL A 197 -19.05 13.49 -20.76
CA VAL A 197 -17.64 13.83 -20.58
C VAL A 197 -16.83 13.36 -21.78
N ASP A 198 -16.21 14.27 -22.52
CA ASP A 198 -15.28 13.92 -23.60
C ASP A 198 -13.86 13.70 -23.05
N TYR A 199 -13.56 12.44 -22.73
CA TYR A 199 -12.23 12.04 -22.22
C TYR A 199 -11.13 12.10 -23.30
N GLY A 200 -11.48 12.27 -24.59
CA GLY A 200 -10.55 12.44 -25.70
C GLY A 200 -9.97 13.86 -25.77
N ASN A 201 -10.69 14.84 -25.22
CA ASN A 201 -10.33 16.25 -25.22
C ASN A 201 -10.03 16.73 -23.80
N VAL A 202 -8.80 16.52 -23.35
CA VAL A 202 -8.32 17.07 -22.08
C VAL A 202 -7.79 18.47 -22.33
N ILE A 203 -8.44 19.46 -21.75
CA ILE A 203 -7.88 20.81 -21.66
C ILE A 203 -6.88 20.84 -20.52
N TYR A 204 -5.66 21.20 -20.84
CA TYR A 204 -4.55 21.25 -19.90
C TYR A 204 -4.27 22.69 -19.50
N ASP A 205 -4.52 23.00 -18.23
CA ASP A 205 -4.22 24.29 -17.64
C ASP A 205 -3.49 24.08 -16.29
N ALA A 206 -2.35 24.68 -16.08
CA ALA A 206 -1.61 24.63 -14.82
C ALA A 206 -1.19 26.04 -14.39
N ILE A 207 -1.06 26.29 -13.10
CA ILE A 207 -0.49 27.55 -12.59
C ILE A 207 1.03 27.42 -12.57
N TYR A 208 1.72 28.23 -13.36
CA TYR A 208 3.15 28.36 -13.33
C TYR A 208 3.61 29.51 -12.40
N SER A 209 4.90 29.52 -12.06
CA SER A 209 5.49 30.53 -11.21
C SER A 209 5.48 31.96 -11.81
N ASP A 210 5.16 32.08 -13.08
CA ASP A 210 4.99 33.37 -13.81
C ASP A 210 3.57 33.95 -13.71
N GLY A 211 2.64 33.20 -13.03
CA GLY A 211 1.24 33.61 -12.87
C GLY A 211 0.32 33.18 -14.00
N THR A 212 0.81 32.46 -15.00
CA THR A 212 -0.07 31.84 -15.99
C THR A 212 -0.82 30.64 -15.36
N VAL A 213 -2.11 30.51 -15.67
CA VAL A 213 -2.99 29.46 -15.14
C VAL A 213 -3.21 28.42 -16.22
N HIS A 214 -2.85 27.17 -15.91
CA HIS A 214 -3.22 26.02 -16.70
C HIS A 214 -3.93 25.01 -15.79
N GLU A 215 -5.17 24.73 -16.05
CA GLU A 215 -5.99 23.74 -15.33
C GLU A 215 -6.26 22.52 -16.20
N TRP A 216 -6.40 21.35 -15.60
CA TRP A 216 -6.85 20.18 -16.31
C TRP A 216 -8.38 20.11 -16.31
N HIS A 217 -9.01 20.23 -17.48
CA HIS A 217 -10.43 20.07 -17.64
C HIS A 217 -10.74 18.97 -18.64
N TYR A 218 -11.83 18.26 -18.40
CA TYR A 218 -12.48 17.47 -19.43
C TYR A 218 -13.60 18.32 -20.03
N GLN A 219 -13.63 18.47 -21.35
CA GLN A 219 -14.74 19.14 -22.01
C GLN A 219 -16.02 18.27 -21.83
N GLN A 220 -17.07 18.92 -21.37
CA GLN A 220 -18.41 18.33 -21.29
C GLN A 220 -19.11 18.45 -22.63
#